data_224a4c1669d1a6f28210b2aec7168a42
#
_entry.id   224a4c1669d1a6f28210b2aec7168a42
#
_cell.length_a   1.000
_cell.length_b   1.000
_cell.length_c   1.000
_cell.angle_alpha   90.00
_cell.angle_beta   90.00
_cell.angle_gamma   90.00
#
_symmetry.space_group_name_H-M   'P 1'
#
loop_
_entity.id
_entity.type
_entity.pdbx_description
1 polymer ?
#
loop_
_entity_poly.entity_id
_entity_poly.type
_entity_poly.pdbx_seq_one_letter_code
_entity_poly.pdbx_strand_id
1 'polypeptide(L)'
;MKKARRFLCLMLTLVLTLSLCAVPAAAADDQARSDDPVVFVHGLLGWGQRDKIYRIMPYWGMTTGSLTDYLSAKGYETYAASVGPLSSAWDRACELYAQLAGTRTDYGVKHAQDFGHERYGIDYEQPLFDGWGTERAVNLVGH
;
A
#
# COMPACT_ATOMS: atom_id res chain seq x y z
N MET A 1 -36.34 45.08 -22.34
CA MET A 1 -35.01 45.21 -21.74
C MET A 1 -34.78 44.27 -20.54
N LYS A 2 -35.69 44.12 -19.57
CA LYS A 2 -35.49 43.24 -18.38
C LYS A 2 -35.36 41.74 -18.70
N LYS A 3 -36.10 41.23 -19.70
CA LYS A 3 -36.02 39.80 -20.13
C LYS A 3 -34.68 39.47 -20.80
N ALA A 4 -34.14 40.32 -21.64
CA ALA A 4 -32.87 40.15 -22.29
C ALA A 4 -31.69 40.15 -21.29
N ARG A 5 -31.71 41.02 -20.28
CA ARG A 5 -30.72 41.02 -19.19
C ARG A 5 -30.74 39.73 -18.37
N ARG A 6 -31.95 39.21 -18.05
CA ARG A 6 -32.06 37.92 -17.32
C ARG A 6 -31.53 36.75 -18.14
N PHE A 7 -31.79 36.72 -19.43
CA PHE A 7 -31.31 35.71 -20.34
C PHE A 7 -29.77 35.75 -20.47
N LEU A 8 -29.21 36.97 -20.58
CA LEU A 8 -27.77 37.18 -20.63
C LEU A 8 -27.07 36.72 -19.31
N CYS A 9 -27.67 37.04 -18.17
CA CYS A 9 -27.13 36.58 -16.87
C CYS A 9 -27.16 35.05 -16.75
N LEU A 10 -28.26 34.41 -17.15
CA LEU A 10 -28.37 32.94 -17.14
C LEU A 10 -27.36 32.24 -18.08
N MET A 11 -27.14 32.82 -19.26
CA MET A 11 -26.12 32.33 -20.17
C MET A 11 -24.71 32.52 -19.63
N LEU A 12 -24.42 33.66 -19.00
CA LEU A 12 -23.10 33.89 -18.39
C LEU A 12 -22.83 32.95 -17.23
N THR A 13 -23.83 32.69 -16.37
CA THR A 13 -23.67 31.72 -15.26
C THR A 13 -23.51 30.31 -15.77
N LEU A 14 -24.22 29.89 -16.83
CA LEU A 14 -24.08 28.59 -17.44
C LEU A 14 -22.67 28.40 -18.04
N VAL A 15 -22.16 29.42 -18.74
CA VAL A 15 -20.79 29.36 -19.30
C VAL A 15 -19.74 29.33 -18.19
N LEU A 16 -19.91 30.09 -17.09
CA LEU A 16 -19.00 30.07 -15.96
C LEU A 16 -19.00 28.71 -15.24
N THR A 17 -20.18 28.12 -15.05
CA THR A 17 -20.28 26.79 -14.41
C THR A 17 -19.69 25.66 -15.29
N LEU A 18 -19.91 25.71 -16.60
CA LEU A 18 -19.26 24.76 -17.52
C LEU A 18 -17.72 24.92 -17.55
N SER A 19 -17.22 26.15 -17.44
CA SER A 19 -15.78 26.41 -17.41
C SER A 19 -15.12 25.90 -16.13
N LEU A 20 -15.83 25.91 -14.99
CA LEU A 20 -15.32 25.34 -13.73
C LEU A 20 -15.33 23.80 -13.72
N CYS A 21 -16.18 23.16 -14.55
CA CYS A 21 -16.22 21.70 -14.68
C CYS A 21 -15.19 21.15 -15.68
N ALA A 22 -14.55 22.01 -16.45
CA ALA A 22 -13.38 21.63 -17.22
C ALA A 22 -12.14 21.63 -16.29
N VAL A 23 -12.14 20.70 -15.32
CA VAL A 23 -10.88 20.27 -14.71
C VAL A 23 -10.11 19.66 -15.88
N PRO A 24 -8.96 20.21 -16.31
CA PRO A 24 -8.11 19.48 -17.23
C PRO A 24 -7.91 18.14 -16.57
N ALA A 25 -8.29 17.05 -17.24
CA ALA A 25 -7.72 15.75 -16.87
C ALA A 25 -6.23 16.00 -16.91
N ALA A 26 -5.63 16.16 -15.71
CA ALA A 26 -4.20 16.26 -15.59
C ALA A 26 -3.71 15.09 -16.42
N ALA A 27 -3.00 15.38 -17.50
CA ALA A 27 -2.25 14.38 -18.21
C ALA A 27 -1.53 13.62 -17.09
N ALA A 28 -1.80 12.33 -16.99
CA ALA A 28 -1.10 11.51 -16.02
C ALA A 28 0.34 11.84 -16.24
N ASP A 29 0.91 12.50 -15.26
CA ASP A 29 2.27 12.98 -15.30
C ASP A 29 3.07 11.71 -15.59
N ASP A 30 3.77 11.70 -16.70
CA ASP A 30 4.70 10.63 -17.07
C ASP A 30 5.94 10.79 -16.18
N GLN A 31 5.68 11.00 -14.87
CA GLN A 31 6.70 10.91 -13.84
C GLN A 31 7.23 9.50 -13.95
N ALA A 32 8.52 9.40 -14.21
CA ALA A 32 9.24 8.14 -14.32
C ALA A 32 8.78 7.22 -13.20
N ARG A 33 7.95 6.25 -13.59
CA ARG A 33 7.36 5.27 -12.69
C ARG A 33 8.51 4.54 -12.02
N SER A 34 8.58 4.55 -10.70
CA SER A 34 9.55 3.75 -10.00
C SER A 34 9.27 2.27 -10.31
N ASP A 35 10.27 1.56 -10.79
CA ASP A 35 10.21 0.10 -10.98
C ASP A 35 10.35 -0.65 -9.64
N ASP A 36 10.52 0.09 -8.54
CA ASP A 36 10.61 -0.49 -7.22
C ASP A 36 9.24 -1.00 -6.74
N PRO A 37 9.19 -2.19 -6.15
CA PRO A 37 7.95 -2.79 -5.66
C PRO A 37 7.29 -1.94 -4.58
N VAL A 38 5.96 -2.05 -4.50
CA VAL A 38 5.15 -1.46 -3.42
C VAL A 38 4.76 -2.57 -2.45
N VAL A 39 5.20 -2.45 -1.21
CA VAL A 39 4.87 -3.38 -0.13
C VAL A 39 3.92 -2.72 0.85
N PHE A 40 2.72 -3.26 0.94
CA PHE A 40 1.70 -2.84 1.89
C PHE A 40 1.90 -3.57 3.22
N VAL A 41 1.93 -2.81 4.32
CA VAL A 41 2.10 -3.33 5.68
C VAL A 41 0.86 -2.99 6.50
N HIS A 42 0.03 -3.98 6.77
CA HIS A 42 -1.23 -3.81 7.51
C HIS A 42 -1.02 -3.30 8.94
N GLY A 43 -2.06 -2.69 9.53
CA GLY A 43 -2.05 -2.21 10.91
C GLY A 43 -2.47 -3.25 11.94
N LEU A 44 -2.95 -2.76 13.09
CA LEU A 44 -3.48 -3.58 14.19
C LEU A 44 -4.60 -4.50 13.70
N LEU A 45 -4.58 -5.76 14.12
CA LEU A 45 -5.55 -6.79 13.73
C LEU A 45 -5.63 -7.05 12.22
N GLY A 46 -4.67 -6.56 11.43
CA GLY A 46 -4.63 -6.79 10.00
C GLY A 46 -3.98 -8.13 9.63
N TRP A 47 -3.89 -8.37 8.33
CA TRP A 47 -3.32 -9.60 7.75
C TRP A 47 -2.73 -9.32 6.37
N GLY A 48 -1.77 -10.12 5.97
CA GLY A 48 -1.09 -10.04 4.69
C GLY A 48 -1.34 -11.26 3.80
N GLN A 49 -0.62 -11.32 2.68
CA GLN A 49 -0.84 -12.33 1.64
C GLN A 49 -0.50 -13.78 2.05
N ARG A 50 0.28 -13.98 3.12
CA ARG A 50 0.60 -15.31 3.66
C ARG A 50 -0.51 -15.84 4.58
N ASP A 51 -1.42 -15.00 5.03
CA ASP A 51 -2.50 -15.36 5.91
C ASP A 51 -3.66 -15.99 5.11
N LYS A 52 -4.23 -17.07 5.63
CA LYS A 52 -5.30 -17.82 4.93
C LYS A 52 -6.50 -16.95 4.58
N ILE A 53 -6.82 -15.99 5.44
CA ILE A 53 -7.95 -15.07 5.26
C ILE A 53 -7.76 -14.15 4.05
N TYR A 54 -6.52 -13.85 3.65
CA TYR A 54 -6.22 -12.95 2.54
C TYR A 54 -6.85 -13.42 1.22
N ARG A 55 -6.94 -14.72 1.00
CA ARG A 55 -7.54 -15.29 -0.22
C ARG A 55 -9.04 -15.05 -0.34
N ILE A 56 -9.71 -14.86 0.80
CA ILE A 56 -11.16 -14.65 0.87
C ILE A 56 -11.46 -13.17 0.96
N MET A 57 -10.69 -12.45 1.75
CA MET A 57 -10.85 -11.03 2.03
C MET A 57 -9.46 -10.38 2.16
N PRO A 58 -8.94 -9.77 1.11
CA PRO A 58 -7.67 -9.05 1.17
C PRO A 58 -7.82 -7.83 2.10
N TYR A 59 -6.86 -7.63 3.01
CA TYR A 59 -6.90 -6.49 3.95
C TYR A 59 -7.00 -5.15 3.23
N TRP A 60 -6.21 -4.99 2.17
CA TRP A 60 -6.20 -3.78 1.35
C TRP A 60 -7.27 -3.87 0.26
N GLY A 61 -8.40 -3.22 0.52
CA GLY A 61 -9.57 -3.20 -0.35
C GLY A 61 -10.76 -4.03 0.14
N MET A 62 -10.55 -5.00 1.01
CA MET A 62 -11.60 -5.79 1.68
C MET A 62 -12.74 -6.22 0.72
N THR A 63 -13.93 -5.67 0.93
CA THR A 63 -15.14 -6.00 0.15
C THR A 63 -15.19 -5.35 -1.23
N THR A 64 -14.36 -4.36 -1.51
CA THR A 64 -14.33 -3.64 -2.80
C THR A 64 -13.36 -4.27 -3.81
N GLY A 65 -12.67 -5.32 -3.42
CA GLY A 65 -11.66 -6.00 -4.21
C GLY A 65 -10.25 -5.81 -3.67
N SER A 66 -9.28 -6.53 -4.25
CA SER A 66 -7.88 -6.45 -3.83
C SER A 66 -7.20 -5.22 -4.45
N LEU A 67 -6.68 -4.33 -3.60
CA LEU A 67 -5.89 -3.18 -4.05
C LEU A 67 -4.58 -3.63 -4.70
N THR A 68 -3.94 -4.67 -4.17
CA THR A 68 -2.71 -5.23 -4.75
C THR A 68 -2.96 -5.77 -6.15
N ASP A 69 -4.05 -6.52 -6.36
CA ASP A 69 -4.39 -7.05 -7.69
C ASP A 69 -4.74 -5.93 -8.67
N TYR A 70 -5.47 -4.91 -8.21
CA TYR A 70 -5.79 -3.74 -9.02
C TYR A 70 -4.52 -3.02 -9.49
N LEU A 71 -3.57 -2.78 -8.59
CA LEU A 71 -2.31 -2.13 -8.92
C LEU A 71 -1.43 -3.03 -9.80
N SER A 72 -1.40 -4.33 -9.55
CA SER A 72 -0.69 -5.29 -10.40
C SER A 72 -1.23 -5.31 -11.82
N ALA A 73 -2.55 -5.23 -12.00
CA ALA A 73 -3.18 -5.09 -13.31
C ALA A 73 -2.82 -3.76 -14.02
N LYS A 74 -2.41 -2.75 -13.27
CA LYS A 74 -1.86 -1.49 -13.78
C LYS A 74 -0.34 -1.57 -14.03
N GLY A 75 0.27 -2.73 -13.79
CA GLY A 75 1.67 -3.04 -14.02
C GLY A 75 2.59 -2.59 -12.87
N TYR A 76 2.09 -2.32 -11.66
CA TYR A 76 2.92 -2.15 -10.48
C TYR A 76 3.22 -3.51 -9.86
N GLU A 77 4.45 -3.74 -9.45
CA GLU A 77 4.79 -4.90 -8.66
C GLU A 77 4.38 -4.62 -7.20
N THR A 78 3.43 -5.39 -6.66
CA THR A 78 2.83 -5.12 -5.36
C THR A 78 2.73 -6.35 -4.49
N TYR A 79 2.94 -6.15 -3.19
CA TYR A 79 2.89 -7.19 -2.16
C TYR A 79 2.14 -6.70 -0.93
N ALA A 80 1.55 -7.62 -0.17
CA ALA A 80 0.99 -7.35 1.16
C ALA A 80 1.71 -8.21 2.18
N ALA A 81 2.63 -7.60 2.93
CA ALA A 81 3.41 -8.29 3.94
C ALA A 81 2.51 -8.78 5.09
N SER A 82 2.79 -10.00 5.59
CA SER A 82 2.14 -10.58 6.76
C SER A 82 3.02 -10.37 7.97
N VAL A 83 2.64 -9.47 8.86
CA VAL A 83 3.34 -9.21 10.13
C VAL A 83 2.41 -9.48 11.31
N GLY A 84 2.94 -9.61 12.51
CA GLY A 84 2.13 -9.91 13.68
C GLY A 84 1.01 -8.89 13.92
N PRO A 85 -0.28 -9.31 13.93
CA PRO A 85 -1.41 -8.39 14.03
C PRO A 85 -1.51 -7.69 15.39
N LEU A 86 -0.89 -8.28 16.42
CA LEU A 86 -0.87 -7.76 17.80
C LEU A 86 0.56 -7.55 18.31
N SER A 87 1.57 -7.78 17.47
CA SER A 87 2.97 -7.65 17.83
C SER A 87 3.40 -6.19 18.00
N SER A 88 4.49 -5.98 18.74
CA SER A 88 5.10 -4.67 18.88
C SER A 88 5.60 -4.10 17.55
N ALA A 89 5.84 -2.80 17.49
CA ALA A 89 6.41 -2.18 16.30
C ALA A 89 7.80 -2.76 15.96
N TRP A 90 8.58 -3.12 16.98
CA TRP A 90 9.87 -3.77 16.82
C TRP A 90 9.73 -5.15 16.16
N ASP A 91 8.87 -6.02 16.71
CA ASP A 91 8.65 -7.37 16.19
C ASP A 91 8.19 -7.31 14.74
N ARG A 92 7.22 -6.45 14.46
CA ARG A 92 6.69 -6.24 13.11
C ARG A 92 7.75 -5.76 12.12
N ALA A 93 8.69 -4.91 12.56
CA ALA A 93 9.81 -4.48 11.73
C ALA A 93 10.77 -5.64 11.45
N CYS A 94 11.08 -6.48 12.45
CA CYS A 94 11.90 -7.67 12.27
C CYS A 94 11.25 -8.69 11.32
N GLU A 95 9.94 -8.89 11.43
CA GLU A 95 9.16 -9.78 10.55
C GLU A 95 9.11 -9.26 9.11
N LEU A 96 8.90 -7.96 8.92
CA LEU A 96 8.93 -7.33 7.61
C LEU A 96 10.32 -7.46 6.97
N TYR A 97 11.38 -7.16 7.74
CA TYR A 97 12.76 -7.31 7.26
C TYR A 97 13.02 -8.75 6.81
N ALA A 98 12.64 -9.74 7.63
CA ALA A 98 12.86 -11.15 7.31
C ALA A 98 12.12 -11.58 6.04
N GLN A 99 10.89 -11.08 5.81
CA GLN A 99 10.16 -11.32 4.56
C GLN A 99 10.85 -10.70 3.34
N LEU A 100 11.32 -9.46 3.47
CA LEU A 100 12.01 -8.78 2.38
C LEU A 100 13.34 -9.46 2.04
N ALA A 101 14.07 -9.94 3.06
CA ALA A 101 15.38 -10.54 2.90
C ALA A 101 15.35 -12.06 2.61
N GLY A 102 14.21 -12.73 2.78
CA GLY A 102 14.13 -14.19 2.67
C GLY A 102 14.93 -14.91 3.75
N THR A 103 14.83 -14.43 4.99
CA THR A 103 15.61 -14.96 6.13
C THR A 103 14.70 -15.34 7.29
N ARG A 104 15.28 -15.97 8.30
CA ARG A 104 14.57 -16.21 9.56
C ARG A 104 14.43 -14.92 10.34
N THR A 105 13.22 -14.66 10.86
CA THR A 105 12.96 -13.52 11.77
C THR A 105 13.82 -13.68 13.03
N ASP A 106 14.61 -12.65 13.35
CA ASP A 106 15.39 -12.55 14.60
C ASP A 106 14.98 -11.25 15.32
N TYR A 107 14.27 -11.38 16.42
CA TYR A 107 13.84 -10.25 17.24
C TYR A 107 14.97 -9.67 18.10
N GLY A 108 16.11 -10.36 18.16
CA GLY A 108 17.27 -10.00 18.99
C GLY A 108 17.21 -10.61 20.38
N VAL A 109 18.38 -10.99 20.89
CA VAL A 109 18.51 -11.65 22.22
C VAL A 109 17.94 -10.77 23.33
N LYS A 110 18.37 -9.51 23.37
CA LYS A 110 17.95 -8.59 24.43
C LYS A 110 16.47 -8.32 24.40
N HIS A 111 15.89 -8.05 23.23
CA HIS A 111 14.47 -7.78 23.07
C HIS A 111 13.62 -8.98 23.52
N ALA A 112 13.96 -10.17 23.04
CA ALA A 112 13.26 -11.40 23.42
C ALA A 112 13.29 -11.66 24.94
N GLN A 113 14.42 -11.39 25.59
CA GLN A 113 14.55 -11.51 27.05
C GLN A 113 13.73 -10.46 27.80
N ASP A 114 13.79 -9.20 27.36
CA ASP A 114 13.11 -8.08 28.02
C ASP A 114 11.57 -8.24 27.95
N PHE A 115 11.05 -8.80 26.87
CA PHE A 115 9.60 -8.94 26.61
C PHE A 115 9.08 -10.38 26.77
N GLY A 116 9.92 -11.34 27.10
CA GLY A 116 9.52 -12.70 27.49
C GLY A 116 8.96 -13.55 26.36
N HIS A 117 9.48 -13.44 25.15
CA HIS A 117 9.11 -14.27 24.01
C HIS A 117 10.34 -14.91 23.35
N GLU A 118 10.10 -15.81 22.39
CA GLU A 118 11.16 -16.46 21.63
C GLU A 118 11.94 -15.45 20.79
N ARG A 119 13.28 -15.66 20.70
CA ARG A 119 14.15 -14.83 19.87
C ARG A 119 13.85 -14.93 18.38
N TYR A 120 13.45 -16.12 17.93
CA TYR A 120 13.29 -16.40 16.51
C TYR A 120 11.81 -16.61 16.17
N GLY A 121 11.37 -15.96 15.09
CA GLY A 121 10.07 -16.14 14.49
C GLY A 121 10.09 -17.02 13.25
N ILE A 122 9.23 -16.68 12.29
CA ILE A 122 9.08 -17.41 11.03
C ILE A 122 10.39 -17.37 10.24
N ASP A 123 10.71 -18.50 9.60
CA ASP A 123 11.78 -18.62 8.62
C ASP A 123 11.19 -18.47 7.22
N TYR A 124 11.64 -17.45 6.50
CA TYR A 124 11.22 -17.17 5.13
C TYR A 124 12.29 -17.70 4.18
N GLU A 125 12.02 -18.83 3.56
CA GLU A 125 12.96 -19.49 2.65
C GLU A 125 13.27 -18.68 1.39
N GLN A 126 12.39 -17.75 1.04
CA GLN A 126 12.51 -16.89 -0.14
C GLN A 126 12.17 -15.44 0.22
N PRO A 127 12.85 -14.46 -0.38
CA PRO A 127 12.51 -13.06 -0.24
C PRO A 127 11.12 -12.77 -0.81
N LEU A 128 10.52 -11.68 -0.39
CA LEU A 128 9.22 -11.23 -0.90
C LEU A 128 9.30 -10.89 -2.39
N PHE A 129 10.44 -10.35 -2.81
CA PHE A 129 10.86 -10.13 -4.19
C PHE A 129 12.40 -10.11 -4.27
N ASP A 130 12.94 -10.38 -5.44
CA ASP A 130 14.39 -10.46 -5.63
C ASP A 130 15.03 -9.06 -5.69
N GLY A 131 16.29 -8.98 -5.24
CA GLY A 131 17.15 -7.81 -5.38
C GLY A 131 16.97 -6.73 -4.31
N TRP A 132 16.12 -6.95 -3.29
CA TRP A 132 15.97 -5.98 -2.21
C TRP A 132 17.28 -5.74 -1.45
N GLY A 133 17.58 -4.45 -1.20
CA GLY A 133 18.76 -4.02 -0.45
C GLY A 133 20.07 -4.04 -1.24
N THR A 134 20.07 -4.51 -2.48
CA THR A 134 21.26 -4.52 -3.37
C THR A 134 20.99 -3.76 -4.67
N GLU A 135 20.00 -4.18 -5.43
CA GLU A 135 19.69 -3.66 -6.76
C GLU A 135 18.38 -2.86 -6.77
N ARG A 136 17.48 -3.16 -5.83
CA ARG A 136 16.14 -2.60 -5.79
C ARG A 136 15.81 -2.03 -4.41
N ALA A 137 15.18 -0.87 -4.42
CA ALA A 137 14.55 -0.29 -3.25
C ALA A 137 13.13 -0.86 -3.05
N VAL A 138 12.40 -0.36 -2.08
CA VAL A 138 11.01 -0.72 -1.82
C VAL A 138 10.21 0.53 -1.42
N ASN A 139 9.01 0.65 -1.96
CA ASN A 139 8.04 1.64 -1.52
C ASN A 139 7.15 1.01 -0.44
N LEU A 140 7.23 1.49 0.79
CA LEU A 140 6.40 0.99 1.89
C LEU A 140 5.15 1.83 2.06
N VAL A 141 4.00 1.15 2.14
CA VAL A 141 2.72 1.75 2.46
C VAL A 141 2.20 1.11 3.74
N GLY A 142 2.19 1.89 4.83
CA GLY A 142 1.78 1.45 6.16
C GLY A 142 0.38 1.93 6.53
N HIS A 143 -0.27 1.19 7.44
CA HIS A 143 -1.55 1.54 8.05
C HIS A 143 -1.48 1.40 9.57
#